data_c765dfcb2424cbeabc5a447f7b4e6c6c
#
_entry.id   c765dfcb2424cbeabc5a447f7b4e6c6c
#
_cell.length_a   1.000
_cell.length_b   1.000
_cell.length_c   1.000
_cell.angle_alpha   90.00
_cell.angle_beta   90.00
_cell.angle_gamma   90.00
#
_symmetry.space_group_name_H-M   'P 1'
#
loop_
_entity.id
_entity.type
_entity.pdbx_description
1 polymer ?
#
loop_
_entity_poly.entity_id
_entity_poly.type
_entity_poly.pdbx_seq_one_letter_code
_entity_poly.pdbx_strand_id
1 'polypeptide(L)'
;MTIYHWYRIETTTVLGFPDMIGIAPQMDTLFVETKIARSGRIKFSPHQIAMSKRISEQSDQCAYVLVFDELAKLSHGEGEILYGAWNVGNLQKNMKNVPILAVGWPKIQEYWLKKHRK
;
A
#
# COMPACT_ATOMS: atom_id res chain seq x y z
N MET A 1 14.66 0.59 -11.78
CA MET A 1 13.77 0.24 -12.91
C MET A 1 12.33 0.30 -12.45
N THR A 2 11.49 0.97 -13.21
CA THR A 2 10.06 1.06 -12.88
C THR A 2 9.30 -0.03 -13.64
N ILE A 3 8.66 -0.93 -12.91
CA ILE A 3 7.91 -2.06 -13.49
C ILE A 3 6.50 -1.62 -13.84
N TYR A 4 5.88 -0.84 -12.96
CA TYR A 4 4.50 -0.42 -13.10
C TYR A 4 4.39 1.00 -13.64
N HIS A 5 3.35 1.24 -14.42
CA HIS A 5 2.89 2.59 -14.75
C HIS A 5 1.85 2.99 -13.70
N TRP A 6 2.06 4.13 -13.06
CA TRP A 6 1.24 4.58 -11.95
C TRP A 6 0.30 5.69 -12.37
N TYR A 7 -0.95 5.56 -12.00
CA TYR A 7 -1.99 6.56 -12.23
C TYR A 7 -2.56 7.00 -10.90
N ARG A 8 -2.63 8.29 -10.70
CA ARG A 8 -3.26 8.86 -9.53
C ARG A 8 -4.76 8.90 -9.76
N ILE A 9 -5.53 8.50 -8.73
CA ILE A 9 -6.98 8.49 -8.78
C ILE A 9 -7.50 9.55 -7.84
N GLU A 10 -8.32 10.46 -8.37
CA GLU A 10 -9.04 11.43 -7.57
C GLU A 10 -10.53 11.18 -7.76
N THR A 11 -11.18 10.67 -6.71
CA THR A 11 -12.60 10.42 -6.77
C THR A 11 -13.32 11.29 -5.74
N THR A 12 -14.41 11.92 -6.16
CA THR A 12 -15.28 12.67 -5.27
C THR A 12 -16.51 11.87 -4.86
N THR A 13 -16.75 10.74 -5.54
CA THR A 13 -17.95 9.94 -5.36
C THR A 13 -17.72 8.61 -4.67
N VAL A 14 -16.48 8.10 -4.69
CA VAL A 14 -16.11 6.84 -4.03
C VAL A 14 -15.13 7.15 -2.91
N LEU A 15 -15.64 7.21 -1.69
CA LEU A 15 -14.83 7.54 -0.52
C LEU A 15 -13.96 6.34 -0.11
N GLY A 16 -12.73 6.63 0.28
CA GLY A 16 -11.81 5.62 0.80
C GLY A 16 -11.11 4.79 -0.26
N PHE A 17 -11.31 5.07 -1.54
CA PHE A 17 -10.60 4.36 -2.61
C PHE A 17 -9.10 4.70 -2.57
N PRO A 18 -8.20 3.72 -2.83
CA PRO A 18 -6.77 4.00 -2.87
C PRO A 18 -6.41 5.08 -3.88
N ASP A 19 -5.38 5.87 -3.58
CA ASP A 19 -5.04 7.04 -4.39
C ASP A 19 -4.23 6.72 -5.65
N MET A 20 -3.70 5.49 -5.77
CA MET A 20 -2.87 5.11 -6.91
C MET A 20 -3.29 3.75 -7.47
N ILE A 21 -3.26 3.63 -8.80
CA ILE A 21 -3.36 2.33 -9.48
C ILE A 21 -2.06 2.10 -10.25
N GLY A 22 -1.49 0.90 -10.11
CA GLY A 22 -0.34 0.46 -10.86
C GLY A 22 -0.72 -0.57 -11.90
N ILE A 23 -0.34 -0.33 -13.15
CA ILE A 23 -0.64 -1.21 -14.28
C ILE A 23 0.67 -1.59 -14.98
N ALA A 24 0.84 -2.87 -15.27
CA ALA A 24 1.97 -3.38 -16.02
C ALA A 24 1.57 -4.60 -16.83
N PRO A 25 2.18 -4.80 -18.04
CA PRO A 25 1.92 -6.00 -18.82
C PRO A 25 2.31 -7.25 -18.05
N GLN A 26 1.49 -8.29 -18.13
CA GLN A 26 1.74 -9.59 -17.51
C GLN A 26 1.80 -9.52 -15.97
N MET A 27 1.23 -8.49 -15.37
CA MET A 27 1.20 -8.29 -13.93
C MET A 27 -0.22 -8.04 -13.45
N ASP A 28 -0.50 -8.41 -12.21
CA ASP A 28 -1.76 -8.01 -11.57
C ASP A 28 -1.81 -6.50 -11.43
N THR A 29 -3.00 -5.92 -11.53
CA THR A 29 -3.21 -4.50 -11.25
C THR A 29 -3.10 -4.27 -9.75
N LEU A 30 -2.34 -3.26 -9.35
CA LEU A 30 -2.14 -2.93 -7.94
C LEU A 30 -2.92 -1.68 -7.55
N PHE A 31 -3.47 -1.70 -6.34
CA PHE A 31 -4.13 -0.56 -5.73
C PHE A 31 -3.30 -0.13 -4.53
N VAL A 32 -2.81 1.09 -4.53
CA VAL A 32 -1.87 1.55 -3.51
C VAL A 32 -2.38 2.84 -2.86
N GLU A 33 -2.47 2.82 -1.54
CA GLU A 33 -2.74 4.01 -0.74
C GLU A 33 -1.42 4.52 -0.20
N THR A 34 -1.13 5.81 -0.42
CA THR A 34 0.08 6.43 0.14
C THR A 34 -0.24 7.07 1.47
N LYS A 35 0.64 6.86 2.44
CA LYS A 35 0.49 7.38 3.79
C LYS A 35 1.82 7.90 4.33
N ILE A 36 1.74 8.85 5.23
CA ILE A 36 2.90 9.32 6.00
C ILE A 36 2.69 8.86 7.44
N ALA A 37 3.65 8.09 7.96
CA ALA A 37 3.62 7.70 9.35
C ALA A 37 4.10 8.85 10.23
N ARG A 38 3.35 9.16 11.27
CA ARG A 38 3.70 10.18 12.26
C ARG A 38 3.83 9.52 13.61
N SER A 39 5.01 9.66 14.23
CA SER A 39 5.31 9.02 15.52
C SER A 39 5.04 7.49 15.48
N GLY A 40 5.38 6.86 14.36
CA GLY A 40 5.20 5.43 14.17
C GLY A 40 3.75 4.99 13.95
N ARG A 41 2.84 5.93 13.70
CA ARG A 41 1.42 5.63 13.54
C ARG A 41 0.91 6.00 12.16
N ILE A 42 0.03 5.17 11.63
CA ILE A 42 -0.66 5.38 10.36
C ILE A 42 -2.15 5.47 10.66
N LYS A 43 -2.81 6.49 10.11
CA LYS A 43 -4.23 6.72 10.32
C LYS A 43 -5.02 6.38 9.06
N PHE A 44 -6.13 5.68 9.24
CA PHE A 44 -7.06 5.36 8.17
C PHE A 44 -8.45 5.88 8.51
N SER A 45 -9.15 6.41 7.52
CA SER A 45 -10.57 6.76 7.70
C SER A 45 -11.43 5.49 7.69
N PRO A 46 -12.65 5.54 8.27
CA PRO A 46 -13.57 4.40 8.16
C PRO A 46 -13.87 4.00 6.72
N HIS A 47 -13.91 4.95 5.80
CA HIS A 47 -14.13 4.69 4.38
C HIS A 47 -12.95 3.93 3.76
N GLN A 48 -11.72 4.27 4.14
CA GLN A 48 -10.53 3.55 3.68
C GLN A 48 -10.50 2.11 4.20
N ILE A 49 -10.89 1.91 5.45
CA ILE A 49 -10.97 0.57 6.04
C ILE A 49 -12.00 -0.28 5.28
N ALA A 50 -13.20 0.25 5.07
CA ALA A 50 -14.26 -0.46 4.37
C ALA A 50 -13.88 -0.77 2.91
N MET A 51 -13.26 0.18 2.20
CA MET A 51 -12.87 -0.01 0.82
C MET A 51 -11.72 -1.03 0.70
N SER A 52 -10.74 -0.97 1.61
CA SER A 52 -9.63 -1.93 1.59
C SER A 52 -10.12 -3.35 1.81
N LYS A 53 -11.07 -3.53 2.70
CA LYS A 53 -11.70 -4.83 2.92
C LYS A 53 -12.35 -5.36 1.64
N ARG A 54 -13.09 -4.50 0.97
CA ARG A 54 -13.78 -4.84 -0.27
C ARG A 54 -12.80 -5.21 -1.39
N ILE A 55 -11.72 -4.43 -1.56
CA ILE A 55 -10.68 -4.70 -2.55
C ILE A 55 -9.97 -6.01 -2.25
N SER A 56 -9.63 -6.26 -0.98
CA SER A 56 -8.94 -7.49 -0.57
C SER A 56 -9.78 -8.74 -0.85
N GLU A 57 -11.09 -8.63 -0.70
CA GLU A 57 -11.99 -9.74 -0.98
C GLU A 57 -12.15 -10.04 -2.47
N GLN A 58 -12.00 -9.02 -3.33
CA GLN A 58 -12.32 -9.12 -4.75
C GLN A 58 -11.10 -9.18 -5.67
N SER A 59 -9.92 -8.78 -5.21
CA SER A 59 -8.75 -8.60 -6.08
C SER A 59 -7.51 -9.38 -5.65
N ASP A 60 -7.70 -10.53 -4.99
CA ASP A 60 -6.61 -11.44 -4.61
C ASP A 60 -5.47 -10.72 -3.88
N GLN A 61 -5.82 -9.80 -2.98
CA GLN A 61 -4.86 -9.07 -2.16
C GLN A 61 -3.88 -8.21 -2.95
N CYS A 62 -4.34 -7.59 -4.03
CA CYS A 62 -3.54 -6.65 -4.83
C CYS A 62 -3.56 -5.23 -4.27
N ALA A 63 -3.98 -5.03 -3.03
CA ALA A 63 -4.04 -3.72 -2.40
C ALA A 63 -2.94 -3.56 -1.35
N TYR A 64 -2.28 -2.41 -1.38
CA TYR A 64 -1.14 -2.14 -0.51
C TYR A 64 -1.20 -0.73 0.07
N VAL A 65 -0.48 -0.54 1.16
CA VAL A 65 -0.20 0.77 1.72
C VAL A 65 1.29 1.04 1.57
N LEU A 66 1.63 2.12 0.89
CA LEU A 66 3.01 2.58 0.76
C LEU A 66 3.21 3.72 1.75
N VAL A 67 4.11 3.51 2.70
CA VAL A 67 4.29 4.43 3.82
C VAL A 67 5.65 5.11 3.75
N PHE A 68 5.65 6.43 3.88
CA PHE A 68 6.87 7.23 4.09
C PHE A 68 7.00 7.47 5.59
N ASP A 69 8.07 6.95 6.19
CA ASP A 69 8.27 6.99 7.63
C ASP A 69 9.69 7.48 7.94
N GLU A 70 9.79 8.65 8.56
CA GLU A 70 11.07 9.25 8.94
C GLU A 70 11.85 8.37 9.93
N LEU A 71 11.15 7.73 10.87
CA LEU A 71 11.80 6.83 11.81
C LEU A 71 12.36 5.59 11.13
N ALA A 72 11.63 5.05 10.19
CA ALA A 72 12.09 3.91 9.40
C ALA A 72 13.30 4.27 8.55
N LYS A 73 13.32 5.49 8.00
CA LYS A 73 14.46 6.00 7.24
C LYS A 73 15.73 6.01 8.09
N LEU A 74 15.62 6.45 9.35
CA LEU A 74 16.76 6.45 10.27
C LEU A 74 17.22 5.04 10.61
N SER A 75 16.29 4.09 10.77
CA SER A 75 16.60 2.71 11.16
C SER A 75 17.10 1.87 9.99
N HIS A 76 16.55 2.07 8.79
CA HIS A 76 16.81 1.22 7.63
C HIS A 76 17.57 1.93 6.51
N GLY A 77 17.85 3.23 6.65
CA GLY A 77 18.52 4.01 5.62
C GLY A 77 17.66 4.35 4.41
N GLU A 78 16.37 4.10 4.48
CA GLU A 78 15.45 4.31 3.37
C GLU A 78 14.16 4.95 3.86
N GLY A 79 13.46 5.68 2.98
CA GLY A 79 12.28 6.46 3.34
C GLY A 79 10.93 5.81 3.06
N GLU A 80 10.91 4.70 2.31
CA GLU A 80 9.66 4.06 1.91
C GLU A 80 9.54 2.69 2.55
N ILE A 81 8.38 2.42 3.14
CA ILE A 81 8.09 1.13 3.74
C ILE A 81 6.76 0.62 3.17
N LEU A 82 6.77 -0.58 2.62
CA LEU A 82 5.55 -1.24 2.18
C LEU A 82 5.00 -2.09 3.32
N TYR A 83 3.83 -1.70 3.81
CA TYR A 83 3.12 -2.47 4.82
C TYR A 83 2.05 -3.34 4.16
N GLY A 84 1.94 -4.60 4.60
CA GLY A 84 0.87 -5.49 4.17
C GLY A 84 -0.41 -5.24 4.93
N ALA A 85 -0.94 -4.04 4.80
CA ALA A 85 -2.01 -3.57 5.67
C ALA A 85 -3.42 -3.87 5.16
N TRP A 86 -3.56 -4.44 4.00
CA TRP A 86 -4.87 -4.59 3.37
C TRP A 86 -5.51 -5.95 3.58
N ASN A 87 -5.17 -6.62 4.66
CA ASN A 87 -5.85 -7.84 5.04
C ASN A 87 -7.16 -7.55 5.77
N VAL A 88 -8.17 -8.33 5.44
CA VAL A 88 -9.46 -8.27 6.13
C VAL A 88 -9.23 -8.51 7.63
N GLY A 89 -9.75 -7.64 8.45
CA GLY A 89 -9.64 -7.74 9.90
C GLY A 89 -8.37 -7.14 10.50
N ASN A 90 -7.37 -6.84 9.68
CA ASN A 90 -6.11 -6.28 10.18
C ASN A 90 -6.05 -4.76 10.11
N LEU A 91 -6.77 -4.15 9.17
CA LEU A 91 -6.75 -2.70 9.01
C LEU A 91 -7.62 -2.03 10.05
N GLN A 92 -7.02 -1.11 10.81
CA GLN A 92 -7.68 -0.39 11.90
C GLN A 92 -7.51 1.11 11.71
N LYS A 93 -8.33 1.90 12.41
CA LYS A 93 -8.30 3.36 12.32
C LYS A 93 -6.92 3.94 12.63
N ASN A 94 -6.26 3.44 13.67
CA ASN A 94 -4.89 3.82 14.03
C ASN A 94 -4.06 2.56 14.12
N MET A 95 -3.04 2.44 13.29
CA MET A 95 -2.21 1.24 13.26
C MET A 95 -0.82 1.50 13.78
N LYS A 96 -0.40 0.61 14.67
CA LYS A 96 0.98 0.43 15.09
C LYS A 96 1.37 -0.99 14.71
N ASN A 97 2.65 -1.24 14.53
CA ASN A 97 3.17 -2.60 14.34
C ASN A 97 2.52 -3.30 13.14
N VAL A 98 2.33 -2.57 12.04
CA VAL A 98 1.84 -3.15 10.79
C VAL A 98 2.92 -4.05 10.22
N PRO A 99 2.58 -5.25 9.74
CA PRO A 99 3.58 -6.13 9.13
C PRO A 99 4.27 -5.46 7.95
N ILE A 100 5.59 -5.40 7.99
CA ILE A 100 6.40 -4.81 6.93
C ILE A 100 6.68 -5.88 5.89
N LEU A 101 6.33 -5.63 4.63
CA LEU A 101 6.57 -6.56 3.54
C LEU A 101 7.90 -6.30 2.85
N ALA A 102 8.27 -5.05 2.66
CA ALA A 102 9.51 -4.65 2.05
C ALA A 102 9.87 -3.23 2.45
N VAL A 103 11.15 -2.91 2.49
CA VAL A 103 11.66 -1.59 2.83
C VAL A 103 12.53 -1.10 1.67
N GLY A 104 12.22 0.12 1.20
CA GLY A 104 12.94 0.75 0.11
C GLY A 104 12.37 0.41 -1.26
N TRP A 105 12.42 1.37 -2.15
CA TRP A 105 11.76 1.27 -3.44
C TRP A 105 12.23 0.07 -4.28
N PRO A 106 13.53 -0.24 -4.37
CA PRO A 106 13.97 -1.41 -5.14
C PRO A 106 13.40 -2.72 -4.60
N LYS A 107 13.37 -2.89 -3.29
CA LYS A 107 12.86 -4.11 -2.67
C LYS A 107 11.34 -4.21 -2.76
N ILE A 108 10.64 -3.09 -2.69
CA ILE A 108 9.19 -3.03 -2.88
C ILE A 108 8.83 -3.50 -4.29
N GLN A 109 9.52 -3.00 -5.30
CA GLN A 109 9.29 -3.41 -6.68
C GLN A 109 9.62 -4.89 -6.90
N GLU A 110 10.69 -5.37 -6.30
CA GLU A 110 11.05 -6.79 -6.37
C GLU A 110 9.98 -7.67 -5.74
N TYR A 111 9.43 -7.26 -4.59
CA TYR A 111 8.34 -7.97 -3.94
C TYR A 111 7.12 -8.07 -4.85
N TRP A 112 6.71 -6.97 -5.46
CA TRP A 112 5.57 -6.96 -6.36
C TRP A 112 5.81 -7.81 -7.60
N LEU A 113 7.02 -7.75 -8.15
CA LEU A 113 7.37 -8.53 -9.35
C LEU A 113 7.25 -10.03 -9.08
N LYS A 114 7.73 -10.49 -7.94
CA LYS A 114 7.65 -11.91 -7.58
C LYS A 114 6.23 -12.37 -7.29
N LYS A 115 5.45 -11.55 -6.60
CA LYS A 115 4.12 -11.93 -6.15
C LYS A 115 3.06 -11.80 -7.25
N HIS A 116 3.14 -10.80 -8.09
CA HIS A 116 2.05 -10.40 -8.98
C HIS A 116 2.31 -10.65 -10.47
N ARG A 117 3.40 -11.28 -10.82
CA ARG A 117 3.65 -11.67 -12.20
C ARG A 117 2.67 -12.78 -12.60
N LYS A 118 2.00 -12.55 -13.72
CA LYS A 118 1.10 -13.55 -14.31
C LYS A 118 1.85 -14.54 -15.18
#